data_28f45795dabc0ba9cc514352b59a2d17
#
_entry.id   28f45795dabc0ba9cc514352b59a2d17
#
_cell.length_a   1.000
_cell.length_b   1.000
_cell.length_c   1.000
_cell.angle_alpha   90.00
_cell.angle_beta   90.00
_cell.angle_gamma   90.00
#
_symmetry.space_group_name_H-M   'P 1'
#
loop_
_entity.id
_entity.type
_entity.pdbx_description
1 polymer ?
#
loop_
_entity_poly.entity_id
_entity_poly.type
_entity_poly.pdbx_seq_one_letter_code
_entity_poly.pdbx_strand_id
1 'polypeptide(L)'
;MRILHTADWHIGKRLYGVDRMAESAAVLAEVRDVAAAERVDAVLVAGDLLDRRLIDPACLGVCLGALQALAEVAPVVAVTGNHDDPALWEHLAPYLVPRGITVIGRVRGDAEEAVATMATGAGPLHVAALPWLETERLGLALGA
;
A
#
# COMPACT_ATOMS: atom_id res chain seq x y z
N MET A 1 -5.15 20.65 1.33
CA MET A 1 -4.57 19.30 1.23
C MET A 1 -5.42 18.46 0.28
N ARG A 2 -4.79 17.82 -0.71
CA ARG A 2 -5.43 16.88 -1.63
C ARG A 2 -4.85 15.49 -1.41
N ILE A 3 -5.68 14.48 -1.35
CA ILE A 3 -5.27 13.09 -1.12
C ILE A 3 -5.81 12.23 -2.26
N LEU A 4 -4.95 11.44 -2.89
CA LEU A 4 -5.38 10.37 -3.76
C LEU A 4 -5.59 9.11 -2.92
N HIS A 5 -6.75 8.49 -3.05
CA HIS A 5 -7.06 7.22 -2.39
C HIS A 5 -7.35 6.15 -3.44
N THR A 6 -6.66 5.04 -3.35
CA THR A 6 -6.82 3.87 -4.22
C THR A 6 -6.79 2.58 -3.39
N ALA A 7 -7.30 1.48 -3.93
CA ALA A 7 -7.36 0.19 -3.25
C ALA A 7 -7.45 -0.95 -4.27
N ASP A 8 -7.32 -2.19 -3.82
CA ASP A 8 -7.68 -3.38 -4.57
C ASP A 8 -6.96 -3.49 -5.93
N TRP A 9 -5.66 -3.28 -5.93
CA TRP A 9 -4.85 -3.36 -7.14
C TRP A 9 -4.80 -4.79 -7.71
N HIS A 10 -4.78 -5.79 -6.82
CA HIS A 10 -4.75 -7.22 -7.15
C HIS A 10 -3.76 -7.54 -8.28
N ILE A 11 -2.55 -7.01 -8.18
CA ILE A 11 -1.50 -7.25 -9.18
C ILE A 11 -1.21 -8.74 -9.26
N GLY A 12 -1.26 -9.28 -10.48
CA GLY A 12 -1.14 -10.72 -10.74
C GLY A 12 -2.47 -11.47 -10.86
N LYS A 13 -3.61 -10.76 -10.70
CA LYS A 13 -4.94 -11.36 -10.92
C LYS A 13 -5.11 -11.78 -12.38
N ARG A 14 -5.58 -13.02 -12.55
CA ARG A 14 -5.96 -13.56 -13.87
C ARG A 14 -7.47 -13.56 -14.01
N LEU A 15 -7.96 -13.19 -15.16
CA LEU A 15 -9.39 -13.24 -15.47
C LEU A 15 -9.63 -14.31 -16.53
N TYR A 16 -10.37 -15.35 -16.18
CA TYR A 16 -10.62 -16.52 -17.05
C TYR A 16 -9.31 -17.08 -17.66
N GLY A 17 -8.23 -17.13 -16.86
CA GLY A 17 -6.92 -17.60 -17.32
C GLY A 17 -6.09 -16.58 -18.10
N VAL A 18 -6.64 -15.43 -18.45
CA VAL A 18 -5.91 -14.36 -19.14
C VAL A 18 -5.07 -13.57 -18.14
N ASP A 19 -3.80 -13.35 -18.47
CA ASP A 19 -2.90 -12.50 -17.71
C ASP A 19 -3.25 -11.03 -17.93
N ARG A 20 -3.33 -10.26 -16.85
CA ARG A 20 -3.66 -8.84 -16.86
C ARG A 20 -2.52 -7.93 -16.40
N MET A 21 -1.30 -8.45 -16.33
CA MET A 21 -0.17 -7.72 -15.78
C MET A 21 0.10 -6.40 -16.53
N ALA A 22 0.08 -6.44 -17.87
CA ALA A 22 0.29 -5.25 -18.68
C ALA A 22 -0.83 -4.20 -18.47
N GLU A 23 -2.08 -4.65 -18.32
CA GLU A 23 -3.23 -3.79 -18.03
C GLU A 23 -3.09 -3.16 -16.63
N SER A 24 -2.73 -3.96 -15.61
CA SER A 24 -2.51 -3.46 -14.24
C SER A 24 -1.39 -2.40 -14.22
N ALA A 25 -0.28 -2.65 -14.92
CA ALA A 25 0.81 -1.69 -15.00
C ALA A 25 0.38 -0.38 -15.68
N ALA A 26 -0.42 -0.47 -16.76
CA ALA A 26 -0.93 0.71 -17.47
C ALA A 26 -1.89 1.54 -16.59
N VAL A 27 -2.82 0.88 -15.89
CA VAL A 27 -3.76 1.56 -14.98
C VAL A 27 -3.01 2.24 -13.83
N LEU A 28 -2.00 1.59 -13.24
CA LEU A 28 -1.22 2.19 -12.16
C LEU A 28 -0.37 3.37 -12.64
N ALA A 29 0.10 3.34 -13.88
CA ALA A 29 0.75 4.50 -14.50
C ALA A 29 -0.24 5.67 -14.68
N GLU A 30 -1.48 5.40 -15.08
CA GLU A 30 -2.53 6.42 -15.18
C GLU A 30 -2.88 7.00 -13.79
N VAL A 31 -2.97 6.16 -12.75
CA VAL A 31 -3.18 6.62 -11.36
C VAL A 31 -2.07 7.59 -10.93
N ARG A 32 -0.81 7.28 -11.27
CA ARG A 32 0.33 8.16 -11.01
C ARG A 32 0.21 9.49 -11.77
N ASP A 33 -0.22 9.44 -13.04
CA ASP A 33 -0.40 10.64 -13.86
C ASP A 33 -1.50 11.54 -13.31
N VAL A 34 -2.59 10.97 -12.83
CA VAL A 34 -3.67 11.68 -12.12
C VAL A 34 -3.13 12.32 -10.84
N ALA A 35 -2.37 11.58 -10.03
CA ALA A 35 -1.76 12.11 -8.82
C ALA A 35 -0.89 13.34 -9.10
N ALA A 36 -0.07 13.28 -10.14
CA ALA A 36 0.80 14.37 -10.56
C ALA A 36 0.01 15.57 -11.10
N ALA A 37 -0.98 15.34 -11.97
CA ALA A 37 -1.82 16.38 -12.56
C ALA A 37 -2.62 17.15 -11.50
N GLU A 38 -3.17 16.42 -10.52
CA GLU A 38 -3.93 16.97 -9.40
C GLU A 38 -3.04 17.57 -8.29
N ARG A 39 -1.72 17.38 -8.39
CA ARG A 39 -0.75 17.84 -7.38
C ARG A 39 -1.17 17.43 -5.97
N VAL A 40 -1.34 16.11 -5.79
CA VAL A 40 -1.77 15.57 -4.50
C VAL A 40 -0.68 15.72 -3.44
N ASP A 41 -1.10 15.93 -2.20
CA ASP A 41 -0.19 16.08 -1.05
C ASP A 41 0.19 14.71 -0.45
N ALA A 42 -0.63 13.68 -0.66
CA ALA A 42 -0.38 12.32 -0.20
C ALA A 42 -1.15 11.29 -1.04
N VAL A 43 -0.68 10.05 -1.03
CA VAL A 43 -1.35 8.89 -1.63
C VAL A 43 -1.64 7.84 -0.56
N LEU A 44 -2.88 7.37 -0.51
CA LEU A 44 -3.31 6.29 0.38
C LEU A 44 -3.71 5.07 -0.44
N VAL A 45 -3.18 3.89 -0.06
CA VAL A 45 -3.50 2.61 -0.71
C VAL A 45 -4.14 1.68 0.32
N ALA A 46 -5.43 1.41 0.16
CA ALA A 46 -6.23 0.70 1.16
C ALA A 46 -6.35 -0.81 0.88
N GLY A 47 -5.19 -1.49 0.84
CA GLY A 47 -5.10 -2.95 0.82
C GLY A 47 -5.17 -3.61 -0.56
N ASP A 48 -4.93 -4.91 -0.55
CA ASP A 48 -4.94 -5.82 -1.70
C ASP A 48 -4.07 -5.33 -2.87
N LEU A 49 -2.80 -5.01 -2.54
CA LEU A 49 -1.81 -4.61 -3.53
C LEU A 49 -1.50 -5.77 -4.48
N LEU A 50 -1.38 -6.98 -3.93
CA LEU A 50 -1.08 -8.21 -4.65
C LEU A 50 -2.28 -9.17 -4.61
N ASP A 51 -2.47 -9.98 -5.65
CA ASP A 51 -3.62 -10.91 -5.72
C ASP A 51 -3.43 -12.16 -4.85
N ARG A 52 -2.21 -12.48 -4.43
CA ARG A 52 -1.90 -13.70 -3.68
C ARG A 52 -0.73 -13.50 -2.73
N ARG A 53 -0.78 -14.19 -1.59
CA ARG A 53 0.33 -14.24 -0.62
C ARG A 53 1.58 -14.92 -1.18
N LEU A 54 1.42 -15.95 -2.02
CA LEU A 54 2.54 -16.54 -2.76
C LEU A 54 2.81 -15.69 -4.00
N ILE A 55 3.90 -14.93 -3.94
CA ILE A 55 4.15 -13.82 -4.84
C ILE A 55 5.06 -14.25 -5.99
N ASP A 56 4.60 -13.99 -7.21
CA ASP A 56 5.46 -14.00 -8.40
C ASP A 56 6.40 -12.77 -8.36
N PRO A 57 7.72 -12.95 -8.54
CA PRO A 57 8.67 -11.82 -8.58
C PRO A 57 8.31 -10.73 -9.58
N ALA A 58 7.70 -11.07 -10.72
CA ALA A 58 7.24 -10.08 -11.69
C ALA A 58 6.10 -9.22 -11.15
N CYS A 59 5.14 -9.83 -10.42
CA CYS A 59 4.06 -9.11 -9.75
C CYS A 59 4.61 -8.14 -8.70
N LEU A 60 5.56 -8.62 -7.89
CA LEU A 60 6.22 -7.78 -6.90
C LEU A 60 6.96 -6.61 -7.56
N GLY A 61 7.66 -6.86 -8.66
CA GLY A 61 8.35 -5.82 -9.41
C GLY A 61 7.41 -4.71 -9.91
N VAL A 62 6.26 -5.08 -10.47
CA VAL A 62 5.23 -4.11 -10.92
C VAL A 62 4.68 -3.33 -9.73
N CYS A 63 4.37 -4.00 -8.62
CA CYS A 63 3.83 -3.38 -7.42
C CYS A 63 4.81 -2.34 -6.83
N LEU A 64 6.07 -2.74 -6.62
CA LEU A 64 7.10 -1.85 -6.08
C LEU A 64 7.38 -0.68 -7.03
N GLY A 65 7.41 -0.92 -8.34
CA GLY A 65 7.55 0.13 -9.34
C GLY A 65 6.42 1.16 -9.29
N ALA A 66 5.18 0.71 -9.14
CA ALA A 66 4.02 1.58 -9.01
C ALA A 66 4.06 2.41 -7.72
N LEU A 67 4.35 1.78 -6.57
CA LEU A 67 4.52 2.47 -5.30
C LEU A 67 5.63 3.53 -5.37
N GLN A 68 6.76 3.20 -6.00
CA GLN A 68 7.86 4.14 -6.17
C GLN A 68 7.49 5.31 -7.07
N ALA A 69 6.84 5.06 -8.20
CA ALA A 69 6.39 6.10 -9.11
C ALA A 69 5.38 7.06 -8.46
N LEU A 70 4.50 6.55 -7.58
CA LEU A 70 3.61 7.39 -6.78
C LEU A 70 4.38 8.20 -5.72
N ALA A 71 5.38 7.58 -5.07
CA ALA A 71 6.20 8.26 -4.06
C ALA A 71 7.09 9.37 -4.63
N GLU A 72 7.39 9.34 -5.93
CA GLU A 72 8.04 10.46 -6.64
C GLU A 72 7.11 11.68 -6.77
N VAL A 73 5.78 11.48 -6.68
CA VAL A 73 4.77 12.55 -6.71
C VAL A 73 4.47 13.06 -5.31
N ALA A 74 4.17 12.16 -4.37
CA ALA A 74 3.79 12.51 -3.00
C ALA A 74 4.03 11.31 -2.07
N PRO A 75 4.21 11.50 -0.75
CA PRO A 75 4.38 10.40 0.19
C PRO A 75 3.21 9.42 0.14
N VAL A 76 3.54 8.11 0.24
CA VAL A 76 2.59 7.01 0.14
C VAL A 76 2.43 6.32 1.49
N VAL A 77 1.19 6.12 1.93
CA VAL A 77 0.84 5.19 3.00
C VAL A 77 -0.05 4.09 2.44
N ALA A 78 0.34 2.85 2.66
CA ALA A 78 -0.45 1.69 2.29
C ALA A 78 -0.74 0.82 3.52
N VAL A 79 -1.86 0.13 3.49
CA VAL A 79 -2.16 -0.96 4.43
C VAL A 79 -2.24 -2.26 3.65
N THR A 80 -2.03 -3.40 4.32
CA THR A 80 -2.27 -4.70 3.71
C THR A 80 -3.73 -5.08 3.75
N GLY A 81 -4.22 -5.69 2.67
CA GLY A 81 -5.51 -6.34 2.58
C GLY A 81 -5.43 -7.84 2.93
N ASN A 82 -6.51 -8.57 2.67
CA ASN A 82 -6.58 -10.01 2.98
C ASN A 82 -5.77 -10.88 1.99
N HIS A 83 -5.47 -10.37 0.80
CA HIS A 83 -4.64 -11.04 -0.20
C HIS A 83 -3.14 -10.83 0.01
N ASP A 84 -2.75 -9.78 0.69
CA ASP A 84 -1.36 -9.44 0.94
C ASP A 84 -0.72 -10.34 2.00
N ASP A 85 0.61 -10.50 1.94
CA ASP A 85 1.40 -11.08 3.04
C ASP A 85 2.00 -9.96 3.90
N PRO A 86 1.51 -9.76 5.14
CA PRO A 86 2.04 -8.73 6.03
C PRO A 86 3.54 -8.89 6.32
N ALA A 87 4.05 -10.13 6.40
CA ALA A 87 5.45 -10.38 6.70
C ALA A 87 6.37 -9.88 5.58
N LEU A 88 5.96 -10.03 4.31
CA LEU A 88 6.70 -9.48 3.19
C LEU A 88 6.89 -7.98 3.34
N TRP A 89 5.81 -7.25 3.62
CA TRP A 89 5.84 -5.79 3.72
C TRP A 89 6.67 -5.30 4.91
N GLU A 90 6.63 -6.03 6.03
CA GLU A 90 7.50 -5.77 7.19
C GLU A 90 8.99 -5.91 6.82
N HIS A 91 9.34 -6.95 6.04
CA HIS A 91 10.73 -7.14 5.58
C HIS A 91 11.16 -6.10 4.55
N LEU A 92 10.25 -5.56 3.75
CA LEU A 92 10.52 -4.51 2.78
C LEU A 92 10.56 -3.10 3.40
N ALA A 93 9.97 -2.90 4.56
CA ALA A 93 9.85 -1.57 5.20
C ALA A 93 11.19 -0.81 5.30
N PRO A 94 12.34 -1.42 5.69
CA PRO A 94 13.62 -0.71 5.75
C PRO A 94 14.08 -0.14 4.40
N TYR A 95 13.59 -0.69 3.30
CA TYR A 95 13.92 -0.25 1.94
C TYR A 95 12.91 0.74 1.38
N LEU A 96 11.67 0.70 1.85
CA LEU A 96 10.56 1.52 1.37
C LEU A 96 10.46 2.86 2.10
N VAL A 97 10.59 2.85 3.42
CA VAL A 97 10.47 4.07 4.25
C VAL A 97 11.41 5.19 3.81
N PRO A 98 12.71 4.95 3.50
CA PRO A 98 13.59 6.01 3.02
C PRO A 98 13.19 6.59 1.66
N ARG A 99 12.26 5.93 0.94
CA ARG A 99 11.70 6.36 -0.35
C ARG A 99 10.34 7.05 -0.23
N GLY A 100 9.91 7.34 0.99
CA GLY A 100 8.60 7.97 1.23
C GLY A 100 7.41 7.01 1.13
N ILE A 101 7.66 5.70 1.26
CA ILE A 101 6.61 4.66 1.19
C ILE A 101 6.53 3.97 2.56
N THR A 102 5.39 4.10 3.22
CA THR A 102 5.09 3.40 4.46
C THR A 102 4.01 2.35 4.20
N VAL A 103 4.31 1.07 4.44
CA VAL A 103 3.31 0.00 4.37
C VAL A 103 3.10 -0.59 5.75
N ILE A 104 1.86 -0.54 6.23
CA ILE A 104 1.47 -1.07 7.53
C ILE A 104 0.81 -2.44 7.31
N GLY A 105 1.55 -3.49 7.68
CA GLY A 105 1.17 -4.88 7.43
C GLY A 105 0.32 -5.49 8.54
N ARG A 106 0.45 -5.02 9.78
CA ARG A 106 -0.25 -5.59 10.94
C ARG A 106 -0.78 -4.53 11.87
N VAL A 107 -1.88 -4.88 12.56
CA VAL A 107 -2.35 -4.08 13.69
C VAL A 107 -1.29 -4.12 14.77
N ARG A 108 -0.91 -2.95 15.24
CA ARG A 108 0.00 -2.78 16.37
C ARG A 108 -0.82 -2.43 17.60
N GLY A 109 -0.45 -3.02 18.74
CA GLY A 109 -1.17 -2.83 20.01
C GLY A 109 -1.03 -1.42 20.58
N ASP A 110 -0.07 -0.64 20.06
CA ASP A 110 0.14 0.74 20.45
C ASP A 110 -0.54 1.69 19.45
N ALA A 111 -1.38 2.58 19.99
CA ALA A 111 -2.10 3.56 19.17
C ALA A 111 -1.14 4.52 18.44
N GLU A 112 0.02 4.82 19.00
CA GLU A 112 1.03 5.69 18.38
C GLU A 112 1.66 5.00 17.16
N GLU A 113 1.86 3.70 17.22
CA GLU A 113 2.39 2.90 16.10
C GLU A 113 1.35 2.65 14.99
N ALA A 114 0.05 2.78 15.28
CA ALA A 114 -1.03 2.65 14.30
C ALA A 114 -1.25 3.94 13.49
N VAL A 115 -0.60 5.04 13.86
CA VAL A 115 -0.71 6.33 13.16
C VAL A 115 0.55 6.62 12.38
N ALA A 116 0.45 6.53 11.06
CA ALA A 116 1.50 7.03 10.18
C ALA A 116 1.46 8.56 10.11
N THR A 117 2.58 9.19 10.40
CA THR A 117 2.71 10.66 10.29
C THR A 117 3.66 10.99 9.15
N MET A 118 3.21 11.83 8.23
CA MET A 118 4.03 12.29 7.11
C MET A 118 4.01 13.81 6.99
N ALA A 119 5.13 14.39 6.58
CA ALA A 119 5.21 15.78 6.20
C ALA A 119 4.68 15.93 4.76
N THR A 120 3.77 16.88 4.55
CA THR A 120 3.29 17.26 3.22
C THR A 120 3.49 18.74 2.98
N GLY A 121 3.42 19.18 1.72
CA GLY A 121 3.45 20.60 1.38
C GLY A 121 2.33 21.43 2.02
N ALA A 122 1.23 20.79 2.41
CA ALA A 122 0.07 21.39 3.07
C ALA A 122 0.08 21.25 4.61
N GLY A 123 1.20 20.81 5.19
CA GLY A 123 1.37 20.54 6.62
C GLY A 123 1.39 19.04 6.97
N PRO A 124 1.53 18.68 8.24
CA PRO A 124 1.58 17.27 8.64
C PRO A 124 0.24 16.57 8.39
N LEU A 125 0.30 15.34 7.90
CA LEU A 125 -0.84 14.44 7.73
C LEU A 125 -0.66 13.26 8.67
N HIS A 126 -1.69 12.98 9.49
CA HIS A 126 -1.76 11.82 10.36
C HIS A 126 -2.78 10.84 9.78
N VAL A 127 -2.35 9.62 9.53
CA VAL A 127 -3.18 8.55 8.96
C VAL A 127 -3.30 7.42 9.98
N ALA A 128 -4.48 7.23 10.53
CA ALA A 128 -4.78 6.02 11.31
C ALA A 128 -4.93 4.86 10.33
N ALA A 129 -3.91 4.01 10.26
CA ALA A 129 -3.80 2.96 9.28
C ALA A 129 -4.21 1.62 9.89
N LEU A 130 -5.37 1.09 9.46
CA LEU A 130 -5.90 -0.19 9.91
C LEU A 130 -5.79 -1.21 8.77
N PRO A 131 -4.82 -2.14 8.81
CA PRO A 131 -4.72 -3.22 7.84
C PRO A 131 -5.80 -4.27 8.07
N TRP A 132 -5.91 -5.24 7.16
CA TRP A 132 -6.83 -6.36 7.30
C TRP A 132 -6.63 -7.10 8.63
N LEU A 133 -7.73 -7.33 9.34
CA LEU A 133 -7.75 -8.01 10.64
C LEU A 133 -7.96 -9.52 10.44
N GLU A 134 -6.93 -10.31 10.66
CA GLU A 134 -7.08 -11.77 10.77
C GLU A 134 -7.68 -12.11 12.15
N THR A 135 -8.87 -12.69 12.17
CA THR A 135 -9.64 -12.99 13.40
C THR A 135 -8.85 -13.83 14.41
N GLU A 136 -8.03 -14.77 13.93
CA GLU A 136 -7.18 -15.60 14.80
C GLU A 136 -6.09 -14.80 15.53
N ARG A 137 -5.66 -13.68 14.96
CA ARG A 137 -4.63 -12.80 15.54
C ARG A 137 -5.21 -11.68 16.39
N LEU A 138 -6.47 -11.34 16.16
CA LEU A 138 -7.15 -10.30 16.94
C LEU A 138 -7.28 -10.69 18.42
N GLY A 139 -7.60 -11.96 18.70
CA GLY A 139 -7.64 -12.51 20.04
C GLY A 139 -6.31 -12.41 20.78
N LEU A 140 -5.19 -12.66 20.10
CA LEU A 140 -3.84 -12.56 20.67
C LEU A 140 -3.41 -11.11 20.92
N ALA A 141 -3.82 -10.18 20.05
CA ALA A 141 -3.49 -8.76 20.20
C ALA A 141 -4.31 -8.04 21.28
N LEU A 142 -5.52 -8.53 21.59
CA LEU A 142 -6.41 -7.98 22.60
C LEU A 142 -6.31 -8.68 23.96
N GLY A 143 -5.42 -9.66 24.11
CA GLY A 143 -5.17 -10.34 25.39
C GLY A 143 -6.31 -11.24 25.84
N ALA A 144 -7.07 -11.80 24.92
CA ALA A 144 -8.14 -12.78 25.19
C ALA A 144 -7.61 -14.21 25.22
#